data_b2f510a5dcfc52044980480a475b7c6b
#
_entry.id   b2f510a5dcfc52044980480a475b7c6b
#
_cell.length_a   1.000
_cell.length_b   1.000
_cell.length_c   1.000
_cell.angle_alpha   90.00
_cell.angle_beta   90.00
_cell.angle_gamma   90.00
#
_symmetry.space_group_name_H-M   'P 1'
#
loop_
_entity.id
_entity.type
_entity.pdbx_description
1 polymer ?
#
loop_
_entity_poly.entity_id
_entity_poly.type
_entity_poly.pdbx_seq_one_letter_code
_entity_poly.pdbx_strand_id
1 'polypeptide(L)'
;VQLKSPSFGEVIELLRYSRLHRSVRLRKLIDNFETPLTINQYRYWRNKHQKLVGFCAYALVSDEVLTRLRDGASMEKDWWQSGQNLWLAEFVAPFGHVSFIVKDTVRYFNKEHGIGTGYWYRPTKQKKGHIGPDVALERSDILFYRR
;
A
#
# COMPACT_ATOMS: atom_id res chain seq x y z
N VAL A 1 -9.10 23.61 -4.28
CA VAL A 1 -8.40 23.11 -5.49
C VAL A 1 -8.51 21.61 -5.52
N GLN A 2 -9.13 21.10 -6.54
CA GLN A 2 -9.21 19.65 -6.74
C GLN A 2 -7.83 19.13 -7.14
N LEU A 3 -7.29 18.21 -6.35
CA LEU A 3 -6.02 17.58 -6.67
C LEU A 3 -6.18 16.64 -7.87
N LYS A 4 -5.29 16.76 -8.82
CA LYS A 4 -5.28 15.86 -9.99
C LYS A 4 -4.85 14.47 -9.57
N SER A 5 -5.62 13.46 -9.97
CA SER A 5 -5.25 12.04 -9.76
C SER A 5 -3.91 11.74 -10.43
N PRO A 6 -3.07 10.92 -9.79
CA PRO A 6 -1.78 10.59 -10.35
C PRO A 6 -1.92 9.68 -11.59
N SER A 7 -1.07 9.90 -12.57
CA SER A 7 -0.87 8.95 -13.65
C SER A 7 0.00 7.77 -13.19
N PHE A 8 -0.07 6.67 -13.91
CA PHE A 8 0.82 5.53 -13.66
C PHE A 8 2.31 5.94 -13.74
N GLY A 9 2.64 6.81 -14.70
CA GLY A 9 4.00 7.35 -14.82
C GLY A 9 4.46 8.15 -13.61
N GLU A 10 3.59 8.98 -13.02
CA GLU A 10 3.91 9.72 -11.79
C GLU A 10 4.13 8.76 -10.60
N VAL A 11 3.35 7.70 -10.49
CA VAL A 11 3.53 6.68 -9.46
C VAL A 11 4.88 5.98 -9.64
N ILE A 12 5.22 5.56 -10.85
CA ILE A 12 6.52 4.94 -11.16
C ILE A 12 7.67 5.90 -10.82
N GLU A 13 7.56 7.19 -11.14
CA GLU A 13 8.57 8.18 -10.78
C GLU A 13 8.73 8.30 -9.25
N LEU A 14 7.64 8.23 -8.49
CA LEU A 14 7.69 8.23 -7.02
C LEU A 14 8.45 7.01 -6.48
N LEU A 15 8.26 5.85 -7.09
CA LEU A 15 8.87 4.58 -6.65
C LEU A 15 10.39 4.59 -6.75
N ARG A 16 10.99 5.37 -7.65
CA ARG A 16 12.46 5.45 -7.76
C ARG A 16 13.13 5.97 -6.48
N TYR A 17 12.41 6.74 -5.66
CA TYR A 17 12.90 7.26 -4.39
C TYR A 17 12.62 6.33 -3.20
N SER A 18 11.86 5.25 -3.41
CA SER A 18 11.53 4.27 -2.38
C SER A 18 12.56 3.13 -2.38
N ARG A 19 13.23 2.93 -1.26
CA ARG A 19 14.21 1.85 -1.11
C ARG A 19 13.61 0.47 -1.33
N LEU A 20 12.35 0.28 -0.94
CA LEU A 20 11.65 -1.00 -1.10
C LEU A 20 11.28 -1.29 -2.55
N HIS A 21 10.98 -0.26 -3.35
CA HIS A 21 10.39 -0.42 -4.67
C HIS A 21 11.37 -0.27 -5.83
N ARG A 22 12.45 0.49 -5.65
CA ARG A 22 13.39 0.81 -6.75
C ARG A 22 14.09 -0.41 -7.36
N SER A 23 14.15 -1.53 -6.65
CA SER A 23 14.77 -2.78 -7.11
C SER A 23 13.76 -3.85 -7.49
N VAL A 24 12.47 -3.55 -7.48
CA VAL A 24 11.41 -4.49 -7.84
C VAL A 24 11.33 -4.63 -9.36
N ARG A 25 11.11 -5.85 -9.84
CA ARG A 25 10.96 -6.10 -11.27
C ARG A 25 9.76 -5.34 -11.83
N LEU A 26 9.91 -4.81 -13.04
CA LEU A 26 8.88 -4.02 -13.72
C LEU A 26 7.53 -4.74 -13.78
N ARG A 27 7.52 -6.02 -14.11
CA ARG A 27 6.27 -6.79 -14.16
C ARG A 27 5.51 -6.78 -12.82
N LYS A 28 6.24 -6.97 -11.72
CA LYS A 28 5.64 -6.94 -10.38
C LYS A 28 5.12 -5.55 -10.02
N LEU A 29 5.81 -4.50 -10.44
CA LEU A 29 5.33 -3.13 -10.28
C LEU A 29 4.04 -2.91 -11.06
N ILE A 30 3.97 -3.35 -12.30
CA ILE A 30 2.76 -3.24 -13.12
C ILE A 30 1.61 -3.97 -12.44
N ASP A 31 1.80 -5.22 -12.06
CA ASP A 31 0.75 -6.04 -11.43
C ASP A 31 0.23 -5.42 -10.12
N ASN A 32 1.11 -4.83 -9.31
CA ASN A 32 0.74 -4.27 -8.01
C ASN A 32 0.12 -2.87 -8.08
N PHE A 33 0.42 -2.08 -9.10
CA PHE A 33 -0.02 -0.68 -9.18
C PHE A 33 -1.06 -0.40 -10.25
N GLU A 34 -1.09 -1.16 -11.34
CA GLU A 34 -2.07 -0.96 -12.41
C GLU A 34 -3.49 -1.26 -11.94
N THR A 35 -3.72 -2.38 -11.29
CA THR A 35 -5.06 -2.77 -10.82
C THR A 35 -5.68 -1.74 -9.89
N PRO A 36 -5.03 -1.31 -8.79
CA PRO A 36 -5.63 -0.32 -7.91
C PRO A 36 -5.90 1.02 -8.59
N LEU A 37 -5.04 1.44 -9.52
CA LEU A 37 -5.28 2.65 -10.31
C LEU A 37 -6.51 2.51 -11.22
N THR A 38 -6.69 1.36 -11.83
CA THR A 38 -7.84 1.09 -12.71
C THR A 38 -9.17 1.05 -11.96
N ILE A 39 -9.19 0.45 -10.76
CA ILE A 39 -10.41 0.30 -9.96
C ILE A 39 -10.62 1.43 -8.94
N ASN A 40 -9.79 2.45 -8.95
CA ASN A 40 -9.83 3.59 -8.01
C ASN A 40 -9.70 3.20 -6.53
N GLN A 41 -8.93 2.18 -6.23
CA GLN A 41 -8.61 1.76 -4.86
C GLN A 41 -7.23 2.23 -4.44
N TYR A 42 -7.06 3.54 -4.41
CA TYR A 42 -5.81 4.19 -4.01
C TYR A 42 -6.09 5.54 -3.35
N ARG A 43 -5.08 6.02 -2.62
CA ARG A 43 -5.01 7.38 -2.10
C ARG A 43 -3.65 7.98 -2.45
N TYR A 44 -3.58 9.29 -2.58
CA TYR A 44 -2.35 9.99 -2.96
C TYR A 44 -2.23 11.34 -2.26
N TRP A 45 -1.03 11.82 -2.15
CA TRP A 45 -0.70 13.10 -1.52
C TRP A 45 0.23 13.89 -2.40
N ARG A 46 -0.06 15.17 -2.52
CA ARG A 46 0.77 16.12 -3.26
C ARG A 46 1.26 17.21 -2.33
N ASN A 47 2.45 17.75 -2.61
CA ASN A 47 2.94 18.93 -1.90
C ASN A 47 2.35 20.21 -2.49
N LYS A 48 2.73 21.38 -1.92
CA LYS A 48 2.28 22.70 -2.39
C LYS A 48 2.64 23.01 -3.85
N HIS A 49 3.63 22.32 -4.40
CA HIS A 49 4.03 22.44 -5.81
C HIS A 49 3.35 21.41 -6.73
N GLN A 50 2.31 20.73 -6.23
CA GLN A 50 1.56 19.69 -6.95
C GLN A 50 2.38 18.44 -7.30
N LYS A 51 3.56 18.28 -6.71
CA LYS A 51 4.38 17.08 -6.89
C LYS A 51 3.81 15.93 -6.03
N LEU A 52 3.72 14.75 -6.62
CA LEU A 52 3.32 13.55 -5.90
C LEU A 52 4.39 13.18 -4.85
N VAL A 53 4.01 13.09 -3.59
CA VAL A 53 4.91 12.78 -2.46
C VAL A 53 4.51 11.53 -1.68
N GLY A 54 3.32 11.02 -1.90
CA GLY A 54 2.83 9.81 -1.25
C GLY A 54 1.77 9.10 -2.07
N PHE A 55 1.74 7.79 -1.95
CA PHE A 55 0.77 6.93 -2.61
C PHE A 55 0.47 5.72 -1.74
N CYS A 56 -0.79 5.33 -1.71
CA CYS A 56 -1.24 4.13 -1.00
C CYS A 56 -2.26 3.41 -1.86
N ALA A 57 -2.03 2.14 -2.15
CA ALA A 57 -3.02 1.27 -2.79
C ALA A 57 -3.63 0.35 -1.74
N TYR A 58 -4.94 0.18 -1.78
CA TYR A 58 -5.64 -0.67 -0.85
C TYR A 58 -6.56 -1.66 -1.55
N ALA A 59 -6.80 -2.78 -0.88
CA ALA A 59 -7.75 -3.80 -1.30
C ALA A 59 -8.78 -4.04 -0.20
N LEU A 60 -9.96 -4.46 -0.59
CA LEU A 60 -11.01 -4.93 0.30
C LEU A 60 -11.15 -6.43 0.08
N VAL A 61 -10.67 -7.23 1.03
CA VAL A 61 -10.46 -8.66 0.83
C VAL A 61 -11.32 -9.50 1.77
N SER A 62 -11.61 -10.73 1.34
CA SER A 62 -12.31 -11.72 2.16
C SER A 62 -11.45 -12.18 3.34
N ASP A 63 -12.06 -12.82 4.33
CA ASP A 63 -11.34 -13.39 5.47
C ASP A 63 -10.30 -14.43 5.04
N GLU A 64 -10.64 -15.25 4.05
CA GLU A 64 -9.73 -16.25 3.49
C GLU A 64 -8.52 -15.59 2.81
N VAL A 65 -8.75 -14.59 1.98
CA VAL A 65 -7.69 -13.85 1.30
C VAL A 65 -6.82 -13.10 2.31
N LEU A 66 -7.42 -12.47 3.33
CA LEU A 66 -6.67 -11.79 4.39
C LEU A 66 -5.71 -12.76 5.09
N THR A 67 -6.17 -13.96 5.41
CA THR A 67 -5.32 -14.99 6.03
C THR A 67 -4.13 -15.34 5.13
N ARG A 68 -4.37 -15.54 3.84
CA ARG A 68 -3.30 -15.84 2.87
C ARG A 68 -2.30 -14.69 2.75
N LEU A 69 -2.77 -13.45 2.69
CA LEU A 69 -1.91 -12.27 2.61
C LEU A 69 -1.05 -12.10 3.87
N ARG A 70 -1.64 -12.35 5.04
CA ARG A 70 -0.91 -12.31 6.31
C ARG A 70 0.14 -13.41 6.41
N ASP A 71 -0.07 -14.53 5.75
CA ASP A 71 0.89 -15.64 5.66
C ASP A 71 1.96 -15.43 4.56
N GLY A 72 1.91 -14.29 3.87
CA GLY A 72 2.93 -13.90 2.91
C GLY A 72 2.61 -14.16 1.44
N ALA A 73 1.36 -14.51 1.11
CA ALA A 73 0.95 -14.65 -0.29
C ALA A 73 1.05 -13.32 -1.03
N SER A 74 1.41 -13.38 -2.30
CA SER A 74 1.36 -12.22 -3.19
C SER A 74 -0.07 -11.91 -3.59
N MET A 75 -0.38 -10.62 -3.75
CA MET A 75 -1.71 -10.15 -4.17
C MET A 75 -2.06 -10.69 -5.55
N GLU A 76 -3.24 -11.29 -5.69
CA GLU A 76 -3.77 -11.76 -6.96
C GLU A 76 -4.83 -10.79 -7.51
N LYS A 77 -5.00 -10.80 -8.83
CA LYS A 77 -5.89 -9.85 -9.52
C LYS A 77 -7.34 -9.91 -9.01
N ASP A 78 -7.86 -11.09 -8.71
CA ASP A 78 -9.25 -11.28 -8.29
C ASP A 78 -9.48 -10.97 -6.80
N TRP A 79 -8.45 -10.65 -6.05
CA TRP A 79 -8.55 -10.45 -4.61
C TRP A 79 -8.86 -9.01 -4.20
N TRP A 80 -8.65 -8.05 -5.07
CA TRP A 80 -8.73 -6.62 -4.74
C TRP A 80 -10.10 -6.16 -4.23
N GLN A 81 -11.17 -6.83 -4.64
CA GLN A 81 -12.55 -6.52 -4.27
C GLN A 81 -13.29 -7.76 -3.79
N SER A 82 -12.63 -8.63 -3.05
CA SER A 82 -13.16 -9.94 -2.64
C SER A 82 -13.93 -9.94 -1.33
N GLY A 83 -13.90 -8.85 -0.56
CA GLY A 83 -14.55 -8.79 0.75
C GLY A 83 -14.55 -7.41 1.38
N GLN A 84 -14.47 -7.34 2.70
CA GLN A 84 -14.60 -6.11 3.47
C GLN A 84 -13.40 -5.82 4.40
N ASN A 85 -12.40 -6.69 4.43
CA ASN A 85 -11.22 -6.44 5.23
C ASN A 85 -10.27 -5.49 4.49
N LEU A 86 -9.87 -4.41 5.13
CA LEU A 86 -8.95 -3.46 4.56
C LEU A 86 -7.52 -4.00 4.58
N TRP A 87 -6.94 -4.11 3.41
CA TRP A 87 -5.55 -4.46 3.20
C TRP A 87 -4.83 -3.34 2.47
N LEU A 88 -3.78 -2.78 3.07
CA LEU A 88 -2.90 -1.83 2.38
C LEU A 88 -1.88 -2.62 1.57
N ALA A 89 -2.12 -2.69 0.28
CA ALA A 89 -1.29 -3.49 -0.62
C ALA A 89 0.06 -2.82 -0.92
N GLU A 90 0.03 -1.50 -1.09
CA GLU A 90 1.24 -0.71 -1.35
C GLU A 90 1.18 0.61 -0.59
N PHE A 91 2.31 1.00 -0.04
CA PHE A 91 2.46 2.25 0.69
C PHE A 91 3.80 2.89 0.35
N VAL A 92 3.76 4.07 -0.23
CA VAL A 92 4.95 4.77 -0.73
C VAL A 92 4.97 6.19 -0.19
N ALA A 93 5.93 6.50 0.67
CA ALA A 93 6.12 7.84 1.25
C ALA A 93 7.63 8.12 1.44
N PRO A 94 8.39 8.28 0.35
CA PRO A 94 9.85 8.29 0.41
C PRO A 94 10.46 9.58 0.96
N PHE A 95 9.66 10.64 1.14
CA PHE A 95 10.17 11.99 1.50
C PHE A 95 9.88 12.39 2.96
N GLY A 96 9.62 11.42 3.84
CA GLY A 96 9.44 11.70 5.27
C GLY A 96 8.03 12.02 5.72
N HIS A 97 7.00 11.79 4.91
CA HIS A 97 5.60 12.08 5.21
C HIS A 97 4.83 10.89 5.81
N VAL A 98 5.52 9.82 6.22
CA VAL A 98 4.90 8.55 6.64
C VAL A 98 3.87 8.77 7.75
N SER A 99 4.24 9.45 8.84
CA SER A 99 3.34 9.66 9.99
C SER A 99 2.09 10.43 9.61
N PHE A 100 2.23 11.46 8.79
CA PHE A 100 1.09 12.25 8.31
C PHE A 100 0.16 11.40 7.44
N ILE A 101 0.72 10.68 6.49
CA ILE A 101 -0.02 9.84 5.53
C ILE A 101 -0.76 8.71 6.26
N VAL A 102 -0.12 8.06 7.23
CA VAL A 102 -0.76 7.02 8.05
C VAL A 102 -1.95 7.58 8.82
N LYS A 103 -1.78 8.69 9.51
CA LYS A 103 -2.87 9.32 10.28
C LYS A 103 -4.03 9.76 9.38
N ASP A 104 -3.72 10.33 8.24
CA ASP A 104 -4.71 10.77 7.27
C ASP A 104 -5.48 9.58 6.68
N THR A 105 -4.80 8.48 6.39
CA THR A 105 -5.40 7.24 5.91
C THR A 105 -6.33 6.61 6.94
N VAL A 106 -5.89 6.51 8.19
CA VAL A 106 -6.71 6.03 9.32
C VAL A 106 -7.99 6.87 9.45
N ARG A 107 -7.84 8.19 9.46
CA ARG A 107 -8.98 9.11 9.59
C ARG A 107 -9.97 8.93 8.44
N TYR A 108 -9.49 8.82 7.22
CA TYR A 108 -10.31 8.61 6.04
C TYR A 108 -11.15 7.33 6.15
N PHE A 109 -10.51 6.19 6.40
CA PHE A 109 -11.24 4.92 6.46
C PHE A 109 -12.20 4.82 7.64
N ASN A 110 -11.87 5.44 8.77
CA ASN A 110 -12.79 5.53 9.90
C ASN A 110 -14.02 6.37 9.57
N LYS A 111 -13.81 7.55 9.01
CA LYS A 111 -14.87 8.53 8.74
C LYS A 111 -15.77 8.11 7.57
N GLU A 112 -15.17 7.72 6.46
CA GLU A 112 -15.90 7.49 5.20
C GLU A 112 -16.43 6.06 5.07
N HIS A 113 -15.80 5.09 5.73
CA HIS A 113 -16.13 3.67 5.58
C HIS A 113 -16.43 2.96 6.90
N GLY A 114 -16.31 3.62 8.05
CA GLY A 114 -16.52 3.00 9.36
C GLY A 114 -15.51 1.89 9.69
N ILE A 115 -14.40 1.83 8.96
CA ILE A 115 -13.37 0.78 9.13
C ILE A 115 -12.43 1.19 10.26
N GLY A 116 -12.39 0.39 11.34
CA GLY A 116 -11.56 0.65 12.50
C GLY A 116 -10.24 -0.10 12.54
N THR A 117 -10.04 -1.07 11.65
CA THR A 117 -8.83 -1.91 11.60
C THR A 117 -8.43 -2.13 10.15
N GLY A 118 -7.17 -1.93 9.86
CA GLY A 118 -6.57 -2.26 8.56
C GLY A 118 -5.27 -3.01 8.77
N TYR A 119 -4.84 -3.68 7.75
CA TYR A 119 -3.65 -4.53 7.77
C TYR A 119 -2.72 -4.15 6.63
N TRP A 120 -1.43 -4.26 6.88
CA TRP A 120 -0.44 -4.20 5.83
C TRP A 120 0.69 -5.16 6.14
N TYR A 121 1.47 -5.42 5.14
CA TYR A 121 2.61 -6.30 5.24
C TYR A 121 3.88 -5.46 5.42
N ARG A 122 4.60 -5.68 6.50
CA ARG A 122 5.83 -4.97 6.80
C ARG A 122 7.02 -5.89 6.62
N PRO A 123 7.87 -5.66 5.60
CA PRO A 123 9.10 -6.43 5.47
C PRO A 123 9.98 -6.21 6.70
N THR A 124 10.48 -7.28 7.28
CA THR A 124 11.50 -7.18 8.31
C THR A 124 12.82 -6.68 7.72
N LYS A 125 13.62 -6.03 8.55
CA LYS A 125 14.98 -5.68 8.14
C LYS A 125 15.73 -6.96 7.76
N GLN A 126 16.15 -7.04 6.53
CA GLN A 126 16.95 -8.15 6.06
C GLN A 126 18.23 -8.26 6.88
N LYS A 127 18.52 -9.44 7.39
CA LYS A 127 19.85 -9.76 7.89
C LYS A 127 20.82 -9.69 6.71
N LYS A 128 21.97 -9.09 6.93
CA LYS A 128 23.02 -8.95 5.91
C LYS A 128 23.32 -10.30 5.25
N GLY A 129 23.16 -10.38 3.92
CA GLY A 129 23.41 -11.59 3.13
C GLY A 129 22.22 -12.51 2.90
N HIS A 130 21.04 -12.18 3.42
CA HIS A 130 19.84 -13.01 3.25
C HIS A 130 18.86 -12.35 2.27
N ILE A 131 18.68 -12.97 1.11
CA ILE A 131 17.67 -12.58 0.12
C ILE A 131 16.79 -13.81 -0.12
N GLY A 132 15.56 -13.78 0.39
CA GLY A 132 14.63 -14.87 0.17
C GLY A 132 13.26 -14.58 0.73
N PRO A 133 12.21 -15.30 0.27
CA PRO A 133 10.84 -15.11 0.73
C PRO A 133 10.70 -15.38 2.25
N ASP A 134 11.54 -16.24 2.81
CA ASP A 134 11.49 -16.62 4.24
C ASP A 134 11.94 -15.51 5.20
N VAL A 135 12.58 -14.47 4.68
CA VAL A 135 13.12 -13.35 5.47
C VAL A 135 12.24 -12.13 5.40
N ALA A 136 11.34 -12.11 4.45
CA ALA A 136 10.69 -10.87 4.08
C ALA A 136 9.63 -10.43 5.07
N LEU A 137 9.04 -11.35 5.84
CA LEU A 137 7.74 -11.00 6.40
C LEU A 137 7.49 -11.77 7.70
N GLU A 138 7.66 -11.12 8.82
CA GLU A 138 7.33 -11.74 10.10
C GLU A 138 5.82 -11.79 10.32
N ARG A 139 5.11 -10.73 9.98
CA ARG A 139 3.66 -10.62 10.20
C ARG A 139 3.08 -9.40 9.51
N SER A 140 1.77 -9.39 9.34
CA SER A 140 1.03 -8.17 9.06
C SER A 140 0.85 -7.39 10.35
N ASP A 141 1.16 -6.11 10.32
CA ASP A 141 0.89 -5.21 11.44
C ASP A 141 -0.52 -4.64 11.33
N ILE A 142 -1.15 -4.39 12.45
CA ILE A 142 -2.42 -3.67 12.51
C ILE A 142 -2.12 -2.19 12.31
N LEU A 143 -2.69 -1.61 11.26
CA LEU A 143 -2.50 -0.20 10.95
C LEU A 143 -3.41 0.71 11.75
N PHE A 144 -4.64 0.29 12.02
CA PHE A 144 -5.65 1.08 12.69
C PHE A 144 -6.07 0.45 14.00
N TYR A 145 -6.39 1.31 14.95
CA TYR A 145 -7.01 0.92 16.21
C TYR A 145 -8.39 1.54 16.29
N ARG A 146 -9.35 0.77 16.73
CA ARG A 146 -10.62 1.36 17.15
C ARG A 146 -10.37 2.24 18.37
N ARG A 147 -10.85 3.42 18.29
CA ARG A 147 -10.97 4.28 19.46
C ARG A 147 -12.22 3.94 20.23
#